data_94a64958c596d2b047b0e2f8cfc741b6
#
_entry.id   94a64958c596d2b047b0e2f8cfc741b6
#
_cell.length_a   1.000
_cell.length_b   1.000
_cell.length_c   1.000
_cell.angle_alpha   90.00
_cell.angle_beta   90.00
_cell.angle_gamma   90.00
#
_symmetry.space_group_name_H-M   'P 1'
#
loop_
_entity.id
_entity.type
_entity.pdbx_description
1 polymer ?
#
loop_
_entity_poly.entity_id
_entity_poly.type
_entity_poly.pdbx_seq_one_letter_code
_entity_poly.pdbx_strand_id
1 'polypeptide(L)'
;MRGKGDRMKKLKLTKLERSWVLYDVGNSAFTLLVATLLPIYFNALATSAGVDENMYLSYWGYAGSIATILVALIGPVCGAMSDRKGFKKPLFILCVLLGVLGCAALGLAKGWLIFLGIFILGKVGFSSSLVFYDSMLPEITTEERMDNVSTQGYAWGYIGSVIPFVICLVLVLAGGSFGLSQGTALVISFIITAVWWAIFTLPLMRNYEQKSYVERGDHPFRDAFRQIATTFRKAKEQKHVFVYLVAFFFFINGVYTIIDMATAYGTDLGLDTTGLLLALLLTQIVAFPCAILFGKLSANHDSAKLMKICIVCYTGITMFAVFLVSQWQFWLLATLVGMFQGAIQALSRSYLGKIVSPEQSGEFYGLMDICGKGASFFGMALVGFINQITAGLEITVFGLRLQNANIAVSILVVLFIIGYLLFCKADKLNKARTAV
;
A
#
# COMPACT_ATOMS: atom_id res chain seq x y z
N MET A 1 26.78 30.42 -2.82
CA MET A 1 27.15 29.06 -3.28
C MET A 1 27.14 27.96 -2.21
N ARG A 2 27.31 28.26 -0.92
CA ARG A 2 27.22 27.27 0.19
C ARG A 2 25.87 26.54 0.27
N GLY A 3 24.74 27.17 -0.04
CA GLY A 3 23.41 26.55 0.10
C GLY A 3 23.08 25.45 -0.91
N LYS A 4 23.69 25.41 -2.11
CA LYS A 4 23.39 24.38 -3.12
C LYS A 4 24.11 23.06 -2.85
N GLY A 5 25.34 23.11 -2.32
CA GLY A 5 26.13 21.93 -1.96
C GLY A 5 25.55 21.19 -0.73
N ASP A 6 25.08 21.93 0.28
CA ASP A 6 24.42 21.38 1.46
C ASP A 6 23.04 20.75 1.12
N ARG A 7 22.30 21.37 0.21
CA ARG A 7 21.03 20.81 -0.30
C ARG A 7 21.22 19.50 -1.06
N MET A 8 22.24 19.38 -1.90
CA MET A 8 22.53 18.14 -2.63
C MET A 8 22.99 17.02 -1.69
N LYS A 9 23.73 17.32 -0.62
CA LYS A 9 24.08 16.34 0.43
C LYS A 9 22.84 15.82 1.18
N LYS A 10 21.84 16.69 1.46
CA LYS A 10 20.59 16.30 2.12
C LYS A 10 19.72 15.36 1.27
N LEU A 11 19.82 15.39 -0.06
CA LEU A 11 19.04 14.54 -0.96
C LEU A 11 19.68 13.18 -1.25
N LYS A 12 20.98 13.02 -1.02
CA LYS A 12 21.71 11.75 -1.25
C LYS A 12 21.45 10.78 -0.10
N LEU A 13 20.93 9.60 -0.41
CA LEU A 13 20.66 8.56 0.58
C LEU A 13 21.93 8.04 1.23
N THR A 14 21.90 7.84 2.54
CA THR A 14 22.92 7.10 3.29
C THR A 14 22.88 5.61 2.93
N LYS A 15 23.88 4.83 3.36
CA LYS A 15 23.91 3.39 3.12
C LYS A 15 22.68 2.68 3.73
N LEU A 16 22.30 3.06 4.94
CA LEU A 16 21.16 2.48 5.65
C LEU A 16 19.83 2.89 4.99
N GLU A 17 19.65 4.17 4.67
CA GLU A 17 18.47 4.67 3.96
C GLU A 17 18.30 3.97 2.60
N ARG A 18 19.40 3.77 1.86
CA ARG A 18 19.38 3.03 0.60
C ARG A 18 18.96 1.57 0.80
N SER A 19 19.47 0.91 1.85
CA SER A 19 19.08 -0.47 2.17
C SER A 19 17.60 -0.57 2.47
N TRP A 20 17.04 0.42 3.14
CA TRP A 20 15.61 0.50 3.43
C TRP A 20 14.79 0.73 2.15
N VAL A 21 15.19 1.65 1.27
CA VAL A 21 14.56 1.89 -0.04
C VAL A 21 14.58 0.63 -0.93
N LEU A 22 15.66 -0.14 -0.91
CA LEU A 22 15.78 -1.38 -1.69
C LEU A 22 14.75 -2.44 -1.27
N TYR A 23 14.32 -2.43 -0.02
CA TYR A 23 13.24 -3.32 0.40
C TYR A 23 11.92 -3.03 -0.33
N ASP A 24 11.55 -1.76 -0.55
CA ASP A 24 10.38 -1.39 -1.35
C ASP A 24 10.50 -1.86 -2.80
N VAL A 25 11.70 -1.80 -3.40
CA VAL A 25 11.97 -2.39 -4.74
C VAL A 25 11.66 -3.88 -4.77
N GLY A 26 12.03 -4.61 -3.71
CA GLY A 26 11.82 -6.04 -3.61
C GLY A 26 10.34 -6.41 -3.43
N ASN A 27 9.72 -5.87 -2.39
CA ASN A 27 8.39 -6.28 -1.96
C ASN A 27 7.26 -5.82 -2.92
N SER A 28 7.43 -4.70 -3.61
CA SER A 28 6.43 -4.18 -4.56
C SER A 28 6.19 -5.12 -5.75
N ALA A 29 7.16 -5.96 -6.10
CA ALA A 29 6.99 -6.99 -7.13
C ALA A 29 5.90 -8.01 -6.75
N PHE A 30 5.82 -8.39 -5.47
CA PHE A 30 4.77 -9.28 -4.97
C PHE A 30 3.38 -8.63 -5.07
N THR A 31 3.28 -7.32 -4.84
CA THR A 31 2.02 -6.58 -4.99
C THR A 31 1.48 -6.66 -6.42
N LEU A 32 2.34 -6.42 -7.43
CA LEU A 32 1.93 -6.56 -8.83
C LEU A 32 1.58 -8.00 -9.20
N LEU A 33 2.33 -8.99 -8.71
CA LEU A 33 2.03 -10.40 -8.92
C LEU A 33 0.64 -10.77 -8.41
N VAL A 34 0.30 -10.35 -7.18
CA VAL A 34 -1.01 -10.59 -6.55
C VAL A 34 -2.15 -9.95 -7.33
N ALA A 35 -1.93 -8.74 -7.85
CA ALA A 35 -2.95 -8.01 -8.59
C ALA A 35 -3.20 -8.53 -10.00
N THR A 36 -2.24 -9.30 -10.58
CA THR A 36 -2.28 -9.63 -12.01
C THR A 36 -2.19 -11.14 -12.29
N LEU A 37 -1.08 -11.78 -11.99
CA LEU A 37 -0.80 -13.17 -12.41
C LEU A 37 -1.40 -14.22 -11.47
N LEU A 38 -1.49 -13.95 -10.17
CA LEU A 38 -2.05 -14.92 -9.22
C LEU A 38 -3.53 -15.24 -9.47
N PRO A 39 -4.42 -14.28 -9.76
CA PRO A 39 -5.80 -14.58 -10.12
C PRO A 39 -5.92 -15.47 -11.35
N ILE A 40 -5.06 -15.28 -12.36
CA ILE A 40 -5.04 -16.10 -13.58
C ILE A 40 -4.67 -17.54 -13.26
N TYR A 41 -3.63 -17.77 -12.46
CA TYR A 41 -3.22 -19.12 -12.07
C TYR A 41 -4.26 -19.79 -11.19
N PHE A 42 -4.84 -19.06 -10.23
CA PHE A 42 -5.92 -19.55 -9.38
C PHE A 42 -7.13 -19.97 -10.20
N ASN A 43 -7.55 -19.15 -11.17
CA ASN A 43 -8.68 -19.49 -12.04
C ASN A 43 -8.40 -20.79 -12.80
N ALA A 44 -7.21 -20.97 -13.39
CA ALA A 44 -6.83 -22.20 -14.08
C ALA A 44 -6.89 -23.43 -13.17
N LEU A 45 -6.42 -23.32 -11.91
CA LEU A 45 -6.51 -24.40 -10.91
C LEU A 45 -7.95 -24.70 -10.50
N ALA A 46 -8.78 -23.69 -10.29
CA ALA A 46 -10.16 -23.82 -9.90
C ALA A 46 -11.00 -24.49 -11.01
N THR A 47 -10.83 -24.04 -12.25
CA THR A 47 -11.50 -24.60 -13.43
C THR A 47 -11.09 -26.05 -13.65
N SER A 48 -9.79 -26.39 -13.52
CA SER A 48 -9.34 -27.78 -13.65
C SER A 48 -9.90 -28.72 -12.57
N ALA A 49 -10.31 -28.18 -11.43
CA ALA A 49 -10.93 -28.90 -10.34
C ALA A 49 -12.46 -28.92 -10.41
N GLY A 50 -13.08 -28.40 -11.48
CA GLY A 50 -14.53 -28.35 -11.67
C GLY A 50 -15.24 -27.32 -10.79
N VAL A 51 -14.55 -26.30 -10.28
CA VAL A 51 -15.18 -25.19 -9.56
C VAL A 51 -15.94 -24.33 -10.58
N ASP A 52 -17.17 -23.95 -10.22
CA ASP A 52 -18.03 -23.09 -11.04
C ASP A 52 -17.34 -21.75 -11.31
N GLU A 53 -17.36 -21.30 -12.57
CA GLU A 53 -16.74 -20.04 -13.01
C GLU A 53 -17.25 -18.81 -12.23
N ASN A 54 -18.50 -18.85 -11.76
CA ASN A 54 -19.07 -17.78 -10.95
C ASN A 54 -18.55 -17.76 -9.50
N MET A 55 -17.92 -18.84 -9.03
CA MET A 55 -17.48 -19.00 -7.63
C MET A 55 -16.00 -18.69 -7.42
N TYR A 56 -15.15 -18.79 -8.46
CA TYR A 56 -13.70 -18.60 -8.28
C TYR A 56 -13.37 -17.19 -7.76
N LEU A 57 -14.05 -16.17 -8.27
CA LEU A 57 -13.85 -14.78 -7.83
C LEU A 57 -14.22 -14.59 -6.36
N SER A 58 -15.31 -15.28 -5.93
CA SER A 58 -15.73 -15.26 -4.52
C SER A 58 -14.69 -15.90 -3.61
N TYR A 59 -14.13 -17.07 -3.99
CA TYR A 59 -13.09 -17.74 -3.20
C TYR A 59 -11.80 -16.93 -3.14
N TRP A 60 -11.40 -16.29 -4.25
CA TRP A 60 -10.28 -15.36 -4.26
C TRP A 60 -10.48 -14.19 -3.30
N GLY A 61 -11.66 -13.58 -3.34
CA GLY A 61 -12.07 -12.50 -2.43
C GLY A 61 -12.08 -12.94 -0.96
N TYR A 62 -12.59 -14.13 -0.66
CA TYR A 62 -12.57 -14.68 0.70
C TYR A 62 -11.14 -14.91 1.21
N ALA A 63 -10.24 -15.45 0.38
CA ALA A 63 -8.86 -15.64 0.75
C ALA A 63 -8.16 -14.30 1.05
N GLY A 64 -8.37 -13.28 0.21
CA GLY A 64 -7.89 -11.91 0.43
C GLY A 64 -8.43 -11.31 1.73
N SER A 65 -9.72 -11.50 2.01
CA SER A 65 -10.40 -11.02 3.22
C SER A 65 -9.86 -11.71 4.47
N ILE A 66 -9.69 -13.04 4.45
CA ILE A 66 -9.11 -13.81 5.56
C ILE A 66 -7.68 -13.33 5.85
N ALA A 67 -6.84 -13.16 4.81
CA ALA A 67 -5.50 -12.64 4.98
C ALA A 67 -5.51 -11.25 5.64
N THR A 68 -6.40 -10.36 5.20
CA THR A 68 -6.54 -8.99 5.74
C THR A 68 -6.99 -9.01 7.20
N ILE A 69 -7.97 -9.85 7.56
CA ILE A 69 -8.44 -10.00 8.95
C ILE A 69 -7.30 -10.53 9.84
N LEU A 70 -6.57 -11.55 9.38
CA LEU A 70 -5.43 -12.09 10.13
C LEU A 70 -4.38 -11.03 10.39
N VAL A 71 -4.03 -10.24 9.37
CA VAL A 71 -3.06 -9.13 9.53
C VAL A 71 -3.59 -8.04 10.44
N ALA A 72 -4.87 -7.69 10.37
CA ALA A 72 -5.48 -6.71 11.26
C ALA A 72 -5.46 -7.15 12.73
N LEU A 73 -5.59 -8.44 13.00
CA LEU A 73 -5.49 -8.99 14.35
C LEU A 73 -4.03 -9.10 14.85
N ILE A 74 -3.13 -9.53 13.96
CA ILE A 74 -1.72 -9.79 14.30
C ILE A 74 -0.89 -8.51 14.28
N GLY A 75 -1.19 -7.57 13.37
CA GLY A 75 -0.40 -6.36 13.12
C GLY A 75 -0.08 -5.54 14.37
N PRO A 76 -1.06 -5.13 15.21
CA PRO A 76 -0.80 -4.36 16.42
C PRO A 76 0.01 -5.13 17.45
N VAL A 77 -0.24 -6.45 17.59
CA VAL A 77 0.53 -7.33 18.51
C VAL A 77 1.98 -7.38 18.07
N CYS A 78 2.21 -7.66 16.78
CA CYS A 78 3.53 -7.69 16.19
C CYS A 78 4.22 -6.32 16.26
N GLY A 79 3.47 -5.25 16.00
CA GLY A 79 3.96 -3.87 16.14
C GLY A 79 4.45 -3.56 17.56
N ALA A 80 3.60 -3.80 18.57
CA ALA A 80 3.98 -3.61 19.97
C ALA A 80 5.12 -4.52 20.43
N MET A 81 5.19 -5.75 19.91
CA MET A 81 6.33 -6.65 20.16
C MET A 81 7.62 -6.13 19.52
N SER A 82 7.54 -5.55 18.32
CA SER A 82 8.69 -5.03 17.60
C SER A 82 9.37 -3.87 18.34
N ASP A 83 8.63 -3.12 19.13
CA ASP A 83 9.18 -2.01 19.93
C ASP A 83 10.03 -2.47 21.11
N ARG A 84 10.00 -3.76 21.42
CA ARG A 84 10.86 -4.32 22.46
C ARG A 84 12.27 -4.61 21.95
N LYS A 85 13.24 -4.47 22.86
CA LYS A 85 14.67 -4.64 22.56
C LYS A 85 14.97 -5.97 21.85
N GLY A 86 15.51 -5.86 20.64
CA GLY A 86 15.98 -7.00 19.85
C GLY A 86 14.89 -7.83 19.17
N PHE A 87 13.60 -7.39 19.15
CA PHE A 87 12.52 -8.12 18.48
C PHE A 87 12.24 -7.63 17.04
N LYS A 88 12.42 -6.34 16.74
CA LYS A 88 12.03 -5.76 15.45
C LYS A 88 12.66 -6.48 14.26
N LYS A 89 13.98 -6.66 14.26
CA LYS A 89 14.70 -7.30 13.15
C LYS A 89 14.36 -8.79 12.97
N PRO A 90 14.35 -9.65 14.02
CA PRO A 90 13.95 -11.05 13.88
C PRO A 90 12.52 -11.24 13.40
N LEU A 91 11.56 -10.45 13.89
CA LEU A 91 10.17 -10.52 13.46
C LEU A 91 10.02 -10.07 12.01
N PHE A 92 10.72 -9.01 11.59
CA PHE A 92 10.78 -8.59 10.20
C PHE A 92 11.29 -9.72 9.30
N ILE A 93 12.43 -10.34 9.66
CA ILE A 93 13.01 -11.45 8.89
C ILE A 93 12.04 -12.63 8.80
N LEU A 94 11.40 -13.00 9.90
CA LEU A 94 10.41 -14.08 9.93
C LEU A 94 9.24 -13.81 8.97
N CYS A 95 8.68 -12.61 8.99
CA CYS A 95 7.58 -12.24 8.12
C CYS A 95 8.00 -12.18 6.64
N VAL A 96 9.20 -11.67 6.35
CA VAL A 96 9.76 -11.70 4.99
C VAL A 96 9.96 -13.12 4.51
N LEU A 97 10.53 -13.99 5.31
CA LEU A 97 10.71 -15.41 4.96
C LEU A 97 9.36 -16.09 4.71
N LEU A 98 8.36 -15.85 5.55
CA LEU A 98 7.01 -16.37 5.33
C LEU A 98 6.42 -15.90 4.00
N GLY A 99 6.59 -14.61 3.67
CA GLY A 99 6.13 -14.03 2.41
C GLY A 99 6.87 -14.59 1.19
N VAL A 100 8.21 -14.59 1.22
CA VAL A 100 9.07 -15.07 0.11
C VAL A 100 8.89 -16.56 -0.13
N LEU A 101 8.91 -17.38 0.92
CA LEU A 101 8.70 -18.83 0.81
C LEU A 101 7.26 -19.13 0.38
N GLY A 102 6.28 -18.40 0.91
CA GLY A 102 4.89 -18.49 0.47
C GLY A 102 4.74 -18.18 -1.02
N CYS A 103 5.36 -17.10 -1.51
CA CYS A 103 5.36 -16.75 -2.93
C CYS A 103 5.99 -17.84 -3.79
N ALA A 104 7.15 -18.36 -3.41
CA ALA A 104 7.82 -19.44 -4.15
C ALA A 104 7.00 -20.76 -4.13
N ALA A 105 6.35 -21.06 -3.01
CA ALA A 105 5.58 -22.30 -2.82
C ALA A 105 4.22 -22.30 -3.56
N LEU A 106 3.72 -21.16 -4.04
CA LEU A 106 2.47 -21.09 -4.81
C LEU A 106 2.47 -22.04 -6.02
N GLY A 107 3.62 -22.19 -6.68
CA GLY A 107 3.78 -23.11 -7.83
C GLY A 107 3.76 -24.59 -7.47
N LEU A 108 3.91 -24.95 -6.20
CA LEU A 108 3.88 -26.33 -5.70
C LEU A 108 2.47 -26.80 -5.31
N ALA A 109 1.49 -25.90 -5.34
CA ALA A 109 0.12 -26.21 -4.97
C ALA A 109 -0.53 -27.19 -5.95
N LYS A 110 -0.89 -28.39 -5.49
CA LYS A 110 -1.57 -29.42 -6.29
C LYS A 110 -3.09 -29.25 -6.37
N GLY A 111 -3.65 -28.19 -5.80
CA GLY A 111 -5.08 -27.92 -5.81
C GLY A 111 -5.39 -26.48 -5.37
N TRP A 112 -6.54 -26.00 -5.77
CA TRP A 112 -6.95 -24.62 -5.57
C TRP A 112 -7.07 -24.21 -4.09
N LEU A 113 -7.52 -25.11 -3.18
CA LEU A 113 -7.60 -24.82 -1.74
C LEU A 113 -6.21 -24.70 -1.10
N ILE A 114 -5.26 -25.58 -1.48
CA ILE A 114 -3.87 -25.51 -1.02
C ILE A 114 -3.22 -24.22 -1.51
N PHE A 115 -3.50 -23.84 -2.77
CA PHE A 115 -3.03 -22.58 -3.33
C PHE A 115 -3.52 -21.37 -2.53
N LEU A 116 -4.82 -21.32 -2.20
CA LEU A 116 -5.38 -20.25 -1.36
C LEU A 116 -4.78 -20.22 0.03
N GLY A 117 -4.56 -21.38 0.65
CA GLY A 117 -3.89 -21.48 1.96
C GLY A 117 -2.46 -20.90 1.93
N ILE A 118 -1.67 -21.26 0.91
CA ILE A 118 -0.31 -20.73 0.71
C ILE A 118 -0.37 -19.21 0.43
N PHE A 119 -1.32 -18.78 -0.40
CA PHE A 119 -1.53 -17.36 -0.69
C PHE A 119 -1.85 -16.55 0.58
N ILE A 120 -2.75 -17.03 1.43
CA ILE A 120 -3.08 -16.38 2.70
C ILE A 120 -1.83 -16.21 3.57
N LEU A 121 -1.05 -17.27 3.75
CA LEU A 121 0.18 -17.24 4.54
C LEU A 121 1.22 -16.28 3.95
N GLY A 122 1.43 -16.32 2.63
CA GLY A 122 2.34 -15.41 1.93
C GLY A 122 1.90 -13.95 2.06
N LYS A 123 0.59 -13.68 1.91
CA LYS A 123 -0.01 -12.35 2.06
C LYS A 123 0.09 -11.82 3.49
N VAL A 124 -0.10 -12.68 4.50
CA VAL A 124 0.10 -12.33 5.91
C VAL A 124 1.57 -11.98 6.17
N GLY A 125 2.51 -12.80 5.68
CA GLY A 125 3.95 -12.51 5.80
C GLY A 125 4.32 -11.18 5.14
N PHE A 126 3.88 -10.94 3.91
CA PHE A 126 4.07 -9.69 3.19
C PHE A 126 3.54 -8.50 3.98
N SER A 127 2.27 -8.53 4.33
CA SER A 127 1.60 -7.40 5.00
C SER A 127 2.18 -7.11 6.39
N SER A 128 2.52 -8.14 7.15
CA SER A 128 3.12 -7.96 8.48
C SER A 128 4.56 -7.42 8.37
N SER A 129 5.32 -7.82 7.34
CA SER A 129 6.67 -7.29 7.11
C SER A 129 6.67 -5.79 6.86
N LEU A 130 5.62 -5.24 6.22
CA LEU A 130 5.48 -3.80 5.99
C LEU A 130 5.30 -3.00 7.29
N VAL A 131 4.61 -3.54 8.30
CA VAL A 131 4.47 -2.89 9.61
C VAL A 131 5.85 -2.66 10.24
N PHE A 132 6.71 -3.68 10.23
CA PHE A 132 8.07 -3.56 10.74
C PHE A 132 8.92 -2.64 9.89
N TYR A 133 8.86 -2.77 8.58
CA TYR A 133 9.57 -1.94 7.62
C TYR A 133 9.25 -0.45 7.80
N ASP A 134 7.98 -0.10 7.86
CA ASP A 134 7.53 1.27 8.07
C ASP A 134 7.97 1.80 9.44
N SER A 135 7.90 0.98 10.49
CA SER A 135 8.33 1.35 11.84
C SER A 135 9.85 1.55 11.99
N MET A 136 10.65 1.08 11.03
CA MET A 136 12.09 1.36 11.00
C MET A 136 12.40 2.78 10.52
N LEU A 137 11.47 3.45 9.82
CA LEU A 137 11.72 4.76 9.21
C LEU A 137 12.24 5.82 10.20
N PRO A 138 11.68 6.00 11.40
CA PRO A 138 12.20 6.97 12.37
C PRO A 138 13.60 6.63 12.92
N GLU A 139 14.03 5.35 12.80
CA GLU A 139 15.34 4.90 13.30
C GLU A 139 16.47 5.00 12.26
N ILE A 140 16.11 4.91 10.98
CA ILE A 140 17.10 4.86 9.88
C ILE A 140 17.47 6.24 9.34
N THR A 141 16.67 7.27 9.65
CA THR A 141 16.88 8.62 9.12
C THR A 141 16.51 9.69 10.16
N THR A 142 16.81 10.95 9.87
CA THR A 142 16.41 12.09 10.70
C THR A 142 15.06 12.65 10.26
N GLU A 143 14.41 13.41 11.15
CA GLU A 143 13.09 14.01 10.89
C GLU A 143 13.08 14.85 9.60
N GLU A 144 14.15 15.65 9.36
CA GLU A 144 14.23 16.53 8.18
C GLU A 144 14.40 15.76 6.87
N ARG A 145 14.86 14.51 6.93
CA ARG A 145 15.11 13.65 5.76
C ARG A 145 13.99 12.65 5.52
N MET A 146 13.14 12.43 6.51
CA MET A 146 12.17 11.34 6.57
C MET A 146 11.21 11.34 5.36
N ASP A 147 10.73 12.51 4.94
CA ASP A 147 9.86 12.63 3.75
C ASP A 147 10.61 12.21 2.47
N ASN A 148 11.85 12.68 2.30
CA ASN A 148 12.65 12.34 1.13
C ASN A 148 12.96 10.84 1.09
N VAL A 149 13.31 10.22 2.22
CA VAL A 149 13.58 8.78 2.29
C VAL A 149 12.31 7.99 2.01
N SER A 150 11.18 8.38 2.61
CA SER A 150 9.89 7.73 2.40
C SER A 150 9.41 7.80 0.95
N THR A 151 9.52 8.98 0.31
CA THR A 151 9.14 9.16 -1.10
C THR A 151 10.07 8.40 -2.05
N GLN A 152 11.35 8.28 -1.73
CA GLN A 152 12.29 7.45 -2.48
C GLN A 152 11.93 5.96 -2.39
N GLY A 153 11.49 5.46 -1.23
CA GLY A 153 10.99 4.10 -1.06
C GLY A 153 9.88 3.80 -2.07
N TYR A 154 8.80 4.59 -2.04
CA TYR A 154 7.69 4.43 -2.98
C TYR A 154 8.11 4.59 -4.44
N ALA A 155 8.92 5.62 -4.77
CA ALA A 155 9.39 5.85 -6.13
C ALA A 155 10.13 4.63 -6.69
N TRP A 156 11.16 4.17 -5.98
CA TRP A 156 11.94 3.01 -6.40
C TRP A 156 11.14 1.70 -6.34
N GLY A 157 10.16 1.59 -5.45
CA GLY A 157 9.21 0.49 -5.41
C GLY A 157 8.37 0.40 -6.69
N TYR A 158 7.83 1.52 -7.16
CA TYR A 158 7.04 1.55 -8.40
C TYR A 158 7.84 1.07 -9.61
N ILE A 159 8.97 1.70 -9.90
CA ILE A 159 9.76 1.31 -11.08
C ILE A 159 10.44 -0.05 -10.90
N GLY A 160 10.87 -0.37 -9.66
CA GLY A 160 11.51 -1.65 -9.33
C GLY A 160 10.59 -2.85 -9.49
N SER A 161 9.30 -2.70 -9.25
CA SER A 161 8.31 -3.76 -9.46
C SER A 161 7.97 -4.01 -10.93
N VAL A 162 8.09 -3.00 -11.78
CA VAL A 162 7.83 -3.13 -13.22
C VAL A 162 8.83 -4.09 -13.88
N ILE A 163 10.10 -4.07 -13.46
CA ILE A 163 11.15 -4.91 -14.07
C ILE A 163 10.81 -6.39 -13.97
N PRO A 164 10.66 -7.01 -12.79
CA PRO A 164 10.30 -8.43 -12.70
C PRO A 164 8.92 -8.71 -13.29
N PHE A 165 7.98 -7.77 -13.19
CA PHE A 165 6.65 -7.92 -13.77
C PHE A 165 6.68 -8.05 -15.29
N VAL A 166 7.45 -7.21 -15.99
CA VAL A 166 7.61 -7.29 -17.47
C VAL A 166 8.25 -8.62 -17.86
N ILE A 167 9.28 -9.07 -17.11
CA ILE A 167 9.90 -10.38 -17.36
C ILE A 167 8.85 -11.50 -17.21
N CYS A 168 8.07 -11.49 -16.15
CA CYS A 168 7.01 -12.47 -15.93
C CYS A 168 5.92 -12.41 -17.01
N LEU A 169 5.52 -11.21 -17.41
CA LEU A 169 4.52 -11.03 -18.48
C LEU A 169 5.00 -11.59 -19.82
N VAL A 170 6.24 -11.33 -20.20
CA VAL A 170 6.85 -11.89 -21.41
C VAL A 170 6.89 -13.42 -21.34
N LEU A 171 7.25 -14.00 -20.20
CA LEU A 171 7.24 -15.46 -20.02
C LEU A 171 5.83 -16.04 -20.18
N VAL A 172 4.82 -15.41 -19.63
CA VAL A 172 3.43 -15.90 -19.69
C VAL A 172 2.84 -15.75 -21.10
N LEU A 173 3.12 -14.64 -21.81
CA LEU A 173 2.56 -14.36 -23.12
C LEU A 173 3.33 -15.04 -24.26
N ALA A 174 4.66 -15.06 -24.20
CA ALA A 174 5.54 -15.59 -25.26
C ALA A 174 6.17 -16.94 -24.93
N GLY A 175 5.98 -17.49 -23.73
CA GLY A 175 6.56 -18.75 -23.28
C GLY A 175 6.21 -19.94 -24.16
N GLY A 176 5.00 -19.96 -24.75
CA GLY A 176 4.59 -20.96 -25.69
C GLY A 176 5.50 -21.10 -26.93
N SER A 177 6.09 -20.00 -27.40
CA SER A 177 7.07 -19.98 -28.49
C SER A 177 8.39 -20.64 -28.11
N PHE A 178 8.66 -20.81 -26.81
CA PHE A 178 9.84 -21.51 -26.29
C PHE A 178 9.51 -22.88 -25.70
N GLY A 179 8.30 -23.42 -25.98
CA GLY A 179 7.87 -24.73 -25.50
C GLY A 179 7.43 -24.75 -24.02
N LEU A 180 7.24 -23.61 -23.38
CA LEU A 180 6.76 -23.53 -22.01
C LEU A 180 5.23 -23.54 -21.97
N SER A 181 4.64 -24.40 -21.15
CA SER A 181 3.21 -24.29 -20.84
C SER A 181 2.92 -23.01 -20.03
N GLN A 182 1.72 -22.45 -20.18
CA GLN A 182 1.29 -21.27 -19.42
C GLN A 182 1.41 -21.49 -17.90
N GLY A 183 1.06 -22.69 -17.41
CA GLY A 183 1.22 -23.04 -16.01
C GLY A 183 2.68 -23.01 -15.55
N THR A 184 3.60 -23.56 -16.37
CA THR A 184 5.05 -23.51 -16.09
C THR A 184 5.58 -22.07 -16.08
N ALA A 185 5.17 -21.25 -17.05
CA ALA A 185 5.55 -19.85 -17.11
C ALA A 185 5.10 -19.07 -15.85
N LEU A 186 3.89 -19.33 -15.35
CA LEU A 186 3.38 -18.74 -14.11
C LEU A 186 4.17 -19.19 -12.88
N VAL A 187 4.49 -20.49 -12.76
CA VAL A 187 5.33 -21.01 -11.68
C VAL A 187 6.72 -20.36 -11.68
N ILE A 188 7.35 -20.24 -12.84
CA ILE A 188 8.63 -19.52 -12.98
C ILE A 188 8.49 -18.06 -12.55
N SER A 189 7.37 -17.41 -12.88
CA SER A 189 7.09 -16.02 -12.47
C SER A 189 7.00 -15.88 -10.95
N PHE A 190 6.43 -16.84 -10.23
CA PHE A 190 6.40 -16.84 -8.76
C PHE A 190 7.81 -16.95 -8.17
N ILE A 191 8.66 -17.80 -8.73
CA ILE A 191 10.05 -17.96 -8.31
C ILE A 191 10.86 -16.68 -8.59
N ILE A 192 10.73 -16.08 -9.78
CA ILE A 192 11.39 -14.82 -10.13
C ILE A 192 11.02 -13.73 -9.13
N THR A 193 9.72 -13.59 -8.80
CA THR A 193 9.24 -12.58 -7.85
C THR A 193 9.77 -12.84 -6.44
N ALA A 194 9.76 -14.09 -5.99
CA ALA A 194 10.29 -14.47 -4.67
C ALA A 194 11.80 -14.19 -4.55
N VAL A 195 12.57 -14.56 -5.57
CA VAL A 195 14.03 -14.33 -5.63
C VAL A 195 14.32 -12.82 -5.69
N TRP A 196 13.59 -12.07 -6.50
CA TRP A 196 13.70 -10.61 -6.56
C TRP A 196 13.47 -9.98 -5.18
N TRP A 197 12.39 -10.33 -4.53
CA TRP A 197 12.09 -9.82 -3.19
C TRP A 197 13.18 -10.19 -2.17
N ALA A 198 13.62 -11.45 -2.17
CA ALA A 198 14.68 -11.90 -1.27
C ALA A 198 15.99 -11.11 -1.48
N ILE A 199 16.47 -10.97 -2.73
CA ILE A 199 17.73 -10.29 -3.05
C ILE A 199 17.70 -8.83 -2.57
N PHE A 200 16.63 -8.10 -2.87
CA PHE A 200 16.50 -6.68 -2.51
C PHE A 200 16.25 -6.46 -1.01
N THR A 201 15.86 -7.50 -0.26
CA THR A 201 15.72 -7.45 1.20
C THR A 201 17.06 -7.63 1.93
N LEU A 202 18.01 -8.38 1.36
CA LEU A 202 19.29 -8.70 2.01
C LEU A 202 20.08 -7.48 2.53
N PRO A 203 20.15 -6.34 1.79
CA PRO A 203 20.86 -5.16 2.30
C PRO A 203 20.26 -4.62 3.59
N LEU A 204 18.91 -4.60 3.72
CA LEU A 204 18.25 -4.14 4.93
C LEU A 204 18.49 -5.11 6.10
N MET A 205 18.37 -6.42 5.86
CA MET A 205 18.65 -7.43 6.87
C MET A 205 20.08 -7.34 7.42
N ARG A 206 21.07 -6.98 6.58
CA ARG A 206 22.48 -6.87 6.97
C ARG A 206 22.78 -5.58 7.70
N ASN A 207 22.25 -4.44 7.24
CA ASN A 207 22.67 -3.11 7.69
C ASN A 207 21.77 -2.52 8.79
N TYR A 208 20.55 -3.07 9.01
CA TYR A 208 19.65 -2.55 10.03
C TYR A 208 19.97 -3.14 11.39
N GLU A 209 20.04 -2.25 12.40
CA GLU A 209 20.09 -2.57 13.82
C GLU A 209 19.06 -1.71 14.56
N GLN A 210 18.32 -2.31 15.46
CA GLN A 210 17.33 -1.61 16.27
C GLN A 210 17.99 -0.69 17.27
N LYS A 211 17.72 0.60 17.17
CA LYS A 211 18.32 1.64 18.04
C LYS A 211 17.36 2.11 19.12
N SER A 212 16.07 2.21 18.79
CA SER A 212 15.02 2.69 19.68
C SER A 212 14.16 1.54 20.10
N TYR A 213 13.95 1.37 21.42
CA TYR A 213 13.20 0.25 21.97
C TYR A 213 12.69 0.56 23.38
N VAL A 214 11.68 -0.19 23.77
CA VAL A 214 11.22 -0.32 25.15
C VAL A 214 11.90 -1.56 25.74
N GLU A 215 12.38 -1.48 26.98
CA GLU A 215 13.01 -2.62 27.66
C GLU A 215 12.04 -3.82 27.76
N ARG A 216 12.60 -5.04 27.77
CA ARG A 216 11.82 -6.26 27.87
C ARG A 216 11.13 -6.35 29.23
N GLY A 217 9.82 -6.59 29.23
CA GLY A 217 9.10 -7.08 30.40
C GLY A 217 9.21 -8.60 30.52
N ASP A 218 8.82 -9.15 31.66
CA ASP A 218 8.89 -10.58 31.97
C ASP A 218 8.01 -11.46 31.07
N HIS A 219 6.92 -10.89 30.52
CA HIS A 219 5.95 -11.59 29.66
C HIS A 219 5.66 -10.84 28.36
N PRO A 220 6.59 -10.81 27.39
CA PRO A 220 6.51 -9.93 26.21
C PRO A 220 5.22 -10.11 25.38
N PHE A 221 4.71 -11.34 25.23
CA PHE A 221 3.46 -11.59 24.50
C PHE A 221 2.22 -11.08 25.25
N ARG A 222 2.07 -11.43 26.53
CA ARG A 222 0.94 -11.00 27.34
C ARG A 222 0.92 -9.48 27.50
N ASP A 223 2.09 -8.88 27.63
CA ASP A 223 2.24 -7.43 27.74
C ASP A 223 1.92 -6.73 26.42
N ALA A 224 2.26 -7.31 25.26
CA ALA A 224 1.88 -6.80 23.96
C ALA A 224 0.35 -6.78 23.77
N PHE A 225 -0.35 -7.86 24.12
CA PHE A 225 -1.81 -7.91 24.08
C PHE A 225 -2.46 -6.88 25.03
N ARG A 226 -1.95 -6.76 26.26
CA ARG A 226 -2.42 -5.76 27.22
C ARG A 226 -2.11 -4.33 26.74
N GLN A 227 -1.00 -4.16 26.06
CA GLN A 227 -0.57 -2.89 25.48
C GLN A 227 -1.53 -2.42 24.39
N ILE A 228 -2.06 -3.30 23.52
CA ILE A 228 -3.02 -2.91 22.47
C ILE A 228 -4.25 -2.23 23.07
N ALA A 229 -4.84 -2.79 24.14
CA ALA A 229 -5.97 -2.16 24.82
C ALA A 229 -5.58 -0.79 25.43
N THR A 230 -4.34 -0.66 25.93
CA THR A 230 -3.81 0.59 26.45
C THR A 230 -3.40 1.56 25.35
N THR A 231 -3.05 1.08 24.16
CA THR A 231 -2.62 1.92 23.01
C THR A 231 -3.76 2.72 22.44
N PHE A 232 -4.93 2.12 22.26
CA PHE A 232 -6.13 2.88 21.89
C PHE A 232 -6.45 3.96 22.94
N ARG A 233 -6.22 3.69 24.22
CA ARG A 233 -6.37 4.66 25.29
C ARG A 233 -5.28 5.73 25.22
N LYS A 234 -4.01 5.34 25.09
CA LYS A 234 -2.88 6.27 24.94
C LYS A 234 -2.97 7.10 23.64
N ALA A 235 -3.42 6.51 22.53
CA ALA A 235 -3.68 7.25 21.30
C ALA A 235 -4.74 8.34 21.52
N LYS A 236 -5.81 8.05 22.28
CA LYS A 236 -6.78 9.08 22.69
C LYS A 236 -6.18 10.17 23.58
N GLU A 237 -5.23 9.83 24.45
CA GLU A 237 -4.48 10.79 25.27
C GLU A 237 -3.56 11.66 24.41
N GLN A 238 -2.95 11.09 23.37
CA GLN A 238 -2.18 11.80 22.34
C GLN A 238 -3.12 12.30 21.22
N LYS A 239 -3.96 13.28 21.53
CA LYS A 239 -5.03 13.78 20.64
C LYS A 239 -4.57 14.05 19.19
N HIS A 240 -3.34 14.57 18.99
CA HIS A 240 -2.79 14.88 17.68
C HIS A 240 -2.57 13.61 16.83
N VAL A 241 -2.06 12.51 17.43
CA VAL A 241 -1.87 11.22 16.75
C VAL A 241 -3.22 10.56 16.47
N PHE A 242 -4.12 10.53 17.45
CA PHE A 242 -5.44 9.94 17.26
C PHE A 242 -6.23 10.61 16.13
N VAL A 243 -6.29 11.96 16.13
CA VAL A 243 -7.00 12.70 15.08
C VAL A 243 -6.32 12.50 13.72
N TYR A 244 -4.98 12.34 13.70
CA TYR A 244 -4.26 12.00 12.47
C TYR A 244 -4.64 10.62 11.95
N LEU A 245 -4.66 9.58 12.77
CA LEU A 245 -5.04 8.23 12.35
C LEU A 245 -6.48 8.16 11.84
N VAL A 246 -7.40 8.89 12.45
CA VAL A 246 -8.77 9.03 11.96
C VAL A 246 -8.80 9.78 10.62
N ALA A 247 -8.06 10.87 10.49
CA ALA A 247 -7.94 11.60 9.22
C ALA A 247 -7.36 10.69 8.13
N PHE A 248 -6.30 9.95 8.44
CA PHE A 248 -5.67 8.97 7.57
C PHE A 248 -6.68 7.91 7.09
N PHE A 249 -7.47 7.32 8.01
CA PHE A 249 -8.51 6.38 7.64
C PHE A 249 -9.45 6.95 6.56
N PHE A 250 -9.89 8.19 6.68
CA PHE A 250 -10.82 8.78 5.71
C PHE A 250 -10.16 9.09 4.36
N PHE A 251 -9.02 9.78 4.31
CA PHE A 251 -8.45 10.16 3.03
C PHE A 251 -7.75 9.01 2.32
N ILE A 252 -7.12 8.07 3.07
CA ILE A 252 -6.48 6.90 2.45
C ILE A 252 -7.51 5.89 1.92
N ASN A 253 -8.70 5.87 2.53
CA ASN A 253 -9.85 5.13 2.01
C ASN A 253 -10.14 5.50 0.55
N GLY A 254 -10.28 6.78 0.26
CA GLY A 254 -10.48 7.25 -1.10
C GLY A 254 -9.33 6.84 -2.03
N VAL A 255 -8.07 6.99 -1.58
CA VAL A 255 -6.89 6.64 -2.38
C VAL A 255 -6.86 5.15 -2.72
N TYR A 256 -6.98 4.28 -1.72
CA TYR A 256 -6.93 2.83 -1.95
C TYR A 256 -8.12 2.32 -2.73
N THR A 257 -9.32 2.86 -2.47
CA THR A 257 -10.51 2.49 -3.24
C THR A 257 -10.36 2.84 -4.73
N ILE A 258 -9.81 4.02 -5.06
CA ILE A 258 -9.52 4.40 -6.45
C ILE A 258 -8.52 3.43 -7.08
N ILE A 259 -7.44 3.08 -6.38
CA ILE A 259 -6.42 2.16 -6.89
C ILE A 259 -6.97 0.75 -7.09
N ASP A 260 -7.69 0.24 -6.09
CA ASP A 260 -8.18 -1.16 -6.06
C ASP A 260 -9.37 -1.38 -7.00
N MET A 261 -10.21 -0.35 -7.23
CA MET A 261 -11.42 -0.45 -8.06
C MET A 261 -11.28 0.14 -9.45
N ALA A 262 -10.14 0.74 -9.82
CA ALA A 262 -9.98 1.44 -11.09
C ALA A 262 -10.36 0.59 -12.31
N THR A 263 -9.87 -0.65 -12.39
CA THR A 263 -10.19 -1.58 -13.48
C THR A 263 -11.64 -2.02 -13.47
N ALA A 264 -12.18 -2.37 -12.31
CA ALA A 264 -13.58 -2.76 -12.18
C ALA A 264 -14.51 -1.61 -12.60
N TYR A 265 -14.22 -0.39 -12.16
CA TYR A 265 -14.95 0.81 -12.55
C TYR A 265 -14.88 1.07 -14.06
N GLY A 266 -13.69 0.98 -14.66
CA GLY A 266 -13.53 1.15 -16.11
C GLY A 266 -14.24 0.06 -16.92
N THR A 267 -14.25 -1.19 -16.43
CA THR A 267 -14.98 -2.30 -17.08
C THR A 267 -16.49 -2.11 -16.99
N ASP A 268 -17.00 -1.64 -15.86
CA ASP A 268 -18.44 -1.35 -15.66
C ASP A 268 -18.91 -0.22 -16.61
N LEU A 269 -18.03 0.72 -16.92
CA LEU A 269 -18.28 1.76 -17.94
C LEU A 269 -18.10 1.27 -19.40
N GLY A 270 -17.80 -0.01 -19.62
CA GLY A 270 -17.64 -0.62 -20.95
C GLY A 270 -16.34 -0.23 -21.65
N LEU A 271 -15.28 0.18 -20.92
CA LEU A 271 -13.98 0.55 -21.49
C LEU A 271 -13.18 -0.70 -21.89
N ASP A 272 -12.26 -0.53 -22.86
CA ASP A 272 -11.39 -1.62 -23.33
C ASP A 272 -10.45 -2.14 -22.25
N THR A 273 -10.49 -3.43 -22.00
CA THR A 273 -9.69 -4.07 -20.94
C THR A 273 -8.18 -3.92 -21.15
N THR A 274 -7.71 -4.00 -22.38
CA THR A 274 -6.27 -3.81 -22.69
C THR A 274 -5.85 -2.38 -22.35
N GLY A 275 -6.67 -1.42 -22.73
CA GLY A 275 -6.47 -0.01 -22.39
C GLY A 275 -6.47 0.25 -20.89
N LEU A 276 -7.31 -0.45 -20.10
CA LEU A 276 -7.32 -0.36 -18.64
C LEU A 276 -6.00 -0.89 -18.02
N LEU A 277 -5.52 -2.04 -18.47
CA LEU A 277 -4.27 -2.63 -17.99
C LEU A 277 -3.04 -1.77 -18.32
N LEU A 278 -2.98 -1.22 -19.54
CA LEU A 278 -1.91 -0.30 -19.93
C LEU A 278 -1.96 1.01 -19.14
N ALA A 279 -3.14 1.51 -18.80
CA ALA A 279 -3.29 2.69 -17.97
C ALA A 279 -2.78 2.45 -16.53
N LEU A 280 -2.97 1.24 -15.96
CA LEU A 280 -2.36 0.90 -14.66
C LEU A 280 -0.84 0.89 -14.72
N LEU A 281 -0.25 0.36 -15.79
CA LEU A 281 1.20 0.41 -16.00
C LEU A 281 1.70 1.85 -16.14
N LEU A 282 0.97 2.70 -16.89
CA LEU A 282 1.25 4.12 -16.99
C LEU A 282 1.25 4.80 -15.63
N THR A 283 0.29 4.47 -14.75
CA THR A 283 0.24 4.98 -13.37
C THR A 283 1.54 4.72 -12.61
N GLN A 284 2.11 3.50 -12.71
CA GLN A 284 3.37 3.15 -12.05
C GLN A 284 4.56 3.96 -12.60
N ILE A 285 4.61 4.13 -13.94
CA ILE A 285 5.67 4.88 -14.62
C ILE A 285 5.63 6.36 -14.23
N VAL A 286 4.44 6.96 -14.16
CA VAL A 286 4.24 8.36 -13.77
C VAL A 286 4.52 8.56 -12.27
N ALA A 287 4.14 7.59 -11.43
CA ALA A 287 4.34 7.68 -9.99
C ALA A 287 5.81 7.77 -9.59
N PHE A 288 6.72 7.14 -10.34
CA PHE A 288 8.15 7.16 -10.06
C PHE A 288 8.76 8.58 -10.04
N PRO A 289 8.74 9.36 -11.15
CA PRO A 289 9.32 10.70 -11.15
C PRO A 289 8.56 11.67 -10.24
N CYS A 290 7.24 11.52 -10.13
CA CYS A 290 6.43 12.39 -9.29
C CYS A 290 6.71 12.18 -7.79
N ALA A 291 6.88 10.94 -7.32
CA ALA A 291 7.27 10.69 -5.94
C ALA A 291 8.66 11.28 -5.62
N ILE A 292 9.63 11.17 -6.53
CA ILE A 292 10.94 11.82 -6.39
C ILE A 292 10.79 13.36 -6.31
N LEU A 293 9.91 13.93 -7.15
CA LEU A 293 9.65 15.38 -7.13
C LEU A 293 9.10 15.83 -5.78
N PHE A 294 8.11 15.11 -5.23
CA PHE A 294 7.56 15.41 -3.91
C PHE A 294 8.62 15.26 -2.79
N GLY A 295 9.52 14.28 -2.88
CA GLY A 295 10.65 14.15 -1.98
C GLY A 295 11.62 15.34 -2.04
N LYS A 296 11.82 15.93 -3.23
CA LYS A 296 12.60 17.18 -3.37
C LYS A 296 11.85 18.40 -2.85
N LEU A 297 10.54 18.47 -3.07
CA LEU A 297 9.69 19.55 -2.59
C LEU A 297 9.61 19.57 -1.05
N SER A 298 9.58 18.41 -0.41
CA SER A 298 9.54 18.29 1.06
C SER A 298 10.79 18.83 1.76
N ALA A 299 11.91 18.95 1.04
CA ALA A 299 13.12 19.59 1.58
C ALA A 299 12.97 21.10 1.83
N ASN A 300 11.96 21.76 1.22
CA ASN A 300 11.72 23.21 1.31
C ASN A 300 10.32 23.56 1.82
N HIS A 301 9.43 22.59 1.93
CA HIS A 301 8.04 22.80 2.30
C HIS A 301 7.65 21.87 3.43
N ASP A 302 6.77 22.34 4.30
CA ASP A 302 6.19 21.55 5.38
C ASP A 302 5.41 20.34 4.81
N SER A 303 5.72 19.14 5.30
CA SER A 303 5.05 17.89 4.93
C SER A 303 3.52 18.00 5.02
N ALA A 304 3.01 18.67 6.06
CA ALA A 304 1.58 18.86 6.23
C ALA A 304 0.96 19.70 5.11
N LYS A 305 1.68 20.70 4.58
CA LYS A 305 1.22 21.49 3.42
C LYS A 305 1.16 20.63 2.18
N LEU A 306 2.20 19.83 1.93
CA LEU A 306 2.24 18.92 0.76
C LEU A 306 1.14 17.87 0.84
N MET A 307 0.88 17.30 2.02
CA MET A 307 -0.24 16.37 2.22
C MET A 307 -1.59 17.01 1.94
N LYS A 308 -1.83 18.23 2.43
CA LYS A 308 -3.06 18.99 2.13
C LYS A 308 -3.26 19.17 0.63
N ILE A 309 -2.19 19.51 -0.10
CA ILE A 309 -2.22 19.61 -1.57
C ILE A 309 -2.60 18.26 -2.19
N CYS A 310 -1.96 17.17 -1.76
CA CYS A 310 -2.28 15.83 -2.27
C CYS A 310 -3.75 15.45 -2.04
N ILE A 311 -4.29 15.69 -0.84
CA ILE A 311 -5.70 15.38 -0.51
C ILE A 311 -6.65 16.21 -1.39
N VAL A 312 -6.38 17.50 -1.57
CA VAL A 312 -7.19 18.38 -2.43
C VAL A 312 -7.11 17.94 -3.90
N CYS A 313 -5.92 17.59 -4.39
CA CYS A 313 -5.76 17.07 -5.75
C CYS A 313 -6.53 15.74 -5.93
N TYR A 314 -6.46 14.82 -4.97
CA TYR A 314 -7.24 13.59 -5.01
C TYR A 314 -8.75 13.84 -4.97
N THR A 315 -9.21 14.86 -4.23
CA THR A 315 -10.62 15.28 -4.27
C THR A 315 -11.01 15.70 -5.68
N GLY A 316 -10.19 16.52 -6.36
CA GLY A 316 -10.40 16.94 -7.75
C GLY A 316 -10.34 15.78 -8.74
N ILE A 317 -9.39 14.84 -8.57
CA ILE A 317 -9.25 13.62 -9.37
C ILE A 317 -10.52 12.76 -9.24
N THR A 318 -11.03 12.62 -8.02
CA THR A 318 -12.27 11.87 -7.78
C THR A 318 -13.49 12.56 -8.40
N MET A 319 -13.58 13.88 -8.31
CA MET A 319 -14.63 14.63 -9.00
C MET A 319 -14.55 14.46 -10.53
N PHE A 320 -13.34 14.44 -11.08
CA PHE A 320 -13.15 14.13 -12.50
C PHE A 320 -13.59 12.70 -12.84
N ALA A 321 -13.29 11.71 -11.96
CA ALA A 321 -13.69 10.32 -12.14
C ALA A 321 -15.22 10.15 -12.18
N VAL A 322 -15.99 10.94 -11.44
CA VAL A 322 -17.47 10.96 -11.49
C VAL A 322 -18.00 11.26 -12.89
N PHE A 323 -17.29 12.06 -13.69
CA PHE A 323 -17.68 12.44 -15.04
C PHE A 323 -17.00 11.63 -16.14
N LEU A 324 -16.37 10.50 -15.78
CA LEU A 324 -15.63 9.66 -16.72
C LEU A 324 -16.60 8.81 -17.55
N VAL A 325 -16.49 8.92 -18.88
CA VAL A 325 -17.31 8.19 -19.85
C VAL A 325 -16.52 7.62 -21.03
N SER A 326 -15.20 7.89 -21.11
CA SER A 326 -14.39 7.52 -22.27
C SER A 326 -13.00 7.03 -21.89
N GLN A 327 -12.41 6.19 -22.78
CA GLN A 327 -11.11 5.57 -22.60
C GLN A 327 -9.97 6.61 -22.41
N TRP A 328 -9.96 7.72 -23.16
CA TRP A 328 -8.93 8.73 -23.02
C TRP A 328 -9.00 9.45 -21.65
N GLN A 329 -10.22 9.66 -21.12
CA GLN A 329 -10.41 10.21 -19.78
C GLN A 329 -9.86 9.26 -18.71
N PHE A 330 -10.01 7.94 -18.91
CA PHE A 330 -9.42 6.96 -18.00
C PHE A 330 -7.88 7.02 -18.02
N TRP A 331 -7.25 7.20 -19.18
CA TRP A 331 -5.80 7.40 -19.27
C TRP A 331 -5.34 8.69 -18.58
N LEU A 332 -6.10 9.76 -18.72
CA LEU A 332 -5.85 11.01 -18.00
C LEU A 332 -6.00 10.79 -16.48
N LEU A 333 -7.08 10.12 -16.04
CA LEU A 333 -7.30 9.77 -14.64
C LEU A 333 -6.11 8.97 -14.08
N ALA A 334 -5.68 7.93 -14.78
CA ALA A 334 -4.53 7.10 -14.40
C ALA A 334 -3.24 7.93 -14.26
N THR A 335 -3.01 8.87 -15.17
CA THR A 335 -1.88 9.81 -15.11
C THR A 335 -1.97 10.69 -13.85
N LEU A 336 -3.12 11.31 -13.61
CA LEU A 336 -3.34 12.17 -12.44
C LEU A 336 -3.22 11.40 -11.12
N VAL A 337 -3.76 10.19 -11.03
CA VAL A 337 -3.58 9.29 -9.88
C VAL A 337 -2.10 8.99 -9.68
N GLY A 338 -1.38 8.61 -10.74
CA GLY A 338 0.07 8.36 -10.69
C GLY A 338 0.88 9.55 -10.15
N MET A 339 0.49 10.77 -10.50
CA MET A 339 1.19 11.97 -10.01
C MET A 339 1.18 12.12 -8.49
N PHE A 340 0.13 11.68 -7.81
CA PHE A 340 -0.07 11.95 -6.38
C PHE A 340 -0.05 10.70 -5.49
N GLN A 341 -0.27 9.49 -6.02
CA GLN A 341 -0.39 8.28 -5.18
C GLN A 341 0.86 7.99 -4.37
N GLY A 342 2.05 8.09 -4.97
CA GLY A 342 3.31 7.87 -4.26
C GLY A 342 3.57 8.95 -3.21
N ALA A 343 3.21 10.20 -3.51
CA ALA A 343 3.37 11.32 -2.60
C ALA A 343 2.48 11.20 -1.37
N ILE A 344 1.18 10.95 -1.55
CA ILE A 344 0.22 10.90 -0.42
C ILE A 344 0.54 9.73 0.51
N GLN A 345 0.88 8.57 -0.02
CA GLN A 345 1.25 7.40 0.77
C GLN A 345 2.57 7.62 1.52
N ALA A 346 3.60 8.11 0.83
CA ALA A 346 4.91 8.34 1.41
C ALA A 346 4.92 9.44 2.49
N LEU A 347 4.22 10.55 2.24
CA LEU A 347 4.09 11.65 3.20
C LEU A 347 3.23 11.23 4.40
N SER A 348 2.21 10.39 4.21
CA SER A 348 1.43 9.85 5.32
C SER A 348 2.30 9.00 6.25
N ARG A 349 3.12 8.12 5.69
CA ARG A 349 4.06 7.28 6.43
C ARG A 349 5.08 8.13 7.19
N SER A 350 5.70 9.10 6.55
CA SER A 350 6.71 9.97 7.17
C SER A 350 6.10 10.92 8.20
N TYR A 351 4.89 11.45 7.96
CA TYR A 351 4.20 12.31 8.92
C TYR A 351 3.92 11.59 10.24
N LEU A 352 3.44 10.33 10.19
CA LEU A 352 3.30 9.54 11.41
C LEU A 352 4.63 9.40 12.15
N GLY A 353 5.72 9.06 11.44
CA GLY A 353 7.05 8.90 12.02
C GLY A 353 7.58 10.17 12.72
N LYS A 354 7.14 11.36 12.28
CA LYS A 354 7.51 12.64 12.89
C LYS A 354 6.71 12.99 14.14
N ILE A 355 5.50 12.48 14.28
CA ILE A 355 4.61 12.82 15.40
C ILE A 355 4.59 11.79 16.52
N VAL A 356 5.15 10.60 16.29
CA VAL A 356 5.28 9.52 17.27
C VAL A 356 6.73 9.37 17.74
N SER A 357 6.92 8.82 18.96
CA SER A 357 8.27 8.54 19.44
C SER A 357 8.85 7.29 18.73
N PRO A 358 10.15 7.28 18.40
CA PRO A 358 10.79 6.13 17.74
C PRO A 358 10.69 4.82 18.54
N GLU A 359 10.62 4.89 19.88
CA GLU A 359 10.52 3.73 20.77
C GLU A 359 9.16 3.02 20.69
N GLN A 360 8.12 3.71 20.22
CA GLN A 360 6.75 3.19 20.07
C GLN A 360 6.32 3.16 18.59
N SER A 361 7.25 3.28 17.66
CA SER A 361 6.96 3.35 16.24
C SER A 361 6.22 2.11 15.72
N GLY A 362 6.60 0.91 16.16
CA GLY A 362 5.96 -0.34 15.74
C GLY A 362 4.48 -0.40 16.10
N GLU A 363 4.15 0.01 17.32
CA GLU A 363 2.78 0.08 17.82
C GLU A 363 1.91 1.02 16.97
N PHE A 364 2.37 2.23 16.70
CA PHE A 364 1.62 3.22 15.93
C PHE A 364 1.55 2.90 14.44
N TYR A 365 2.61 2.34 13.84
CA TYR A 365 2.55 1.85 12.46
C TYR A 365 1.64 0.62 12.31
N GLY A 366 1.57 -0.24 13.33
CA GLY A 366 0.58 -1.31 13.39
C GLY A 366 -0.86 -0.79 13.40
N LEU A 367 -1.16 0.29 14.15
CA LEU A 367 -2.46 0.97 14.10
C LEU A 367 -2.73 1.63 12.75
N MET A 368 -1.73 2.28 12.16
CA MET A 368 -1.85 2.89 10.82
C MET A 368 -2.14 1.84 9.76
N ASP A 369 -1.52 0.67 9.83
CA ASP A 369 -1.76 -0.45 8.91
C ASP A 369 -3.20 -0.97 8.99
N ILE A 370 -3.75 -1.11 10.21
CA ILE A 370 -5.18 -1.46 10.40
C ILE A 370 -6.08 -0.37 9.81
N CYS A 371 -5.78 0.91 10.07
CA CYS A 371 -6.55 2.01 9.48
C CYS A 371 -6.51 1.94 7.96
N GLY A 372 -5.35 1.70 7.34
CA GLY A 372 -5.21 1.59 5.88
C GLY A 372 -6.00 0.42 5.29
N LYS A 373 -5.86 -0.78 5.87
CA LYS A 373 -6.56 -1.98 5.40
C LYS A 373 -8.06 -1.92 5.65
N GLY A 374 -8.45 -1.43 6.83
CA GLY A 374 -9.86 -1.19 7.15
C GLY A 374 -10.48 -0.14 6.24
N ALA A 375 -9.71 0.88 5.88
CA ALA A 375 -10.13 1.92 4.95
C ALA A 375 -10.41 1.35 3.55
N SER A 376 -9.49 0.55 2.98
CA SER A 376 -9.69 -0.07 1.66
C SER A 376 -10.94 -0.95 1.64
N PHE A 377 -11.11 -1.81 2.64
CA PHE A 377 -12.30 -2.65 2.76
C PHE A 377 -13.59 -1.82 2.85
N PHE A 378 -13.62 -0.82 3.74
CA PHE A 378 -14.78 0.03 3.94
C PHE A 378 -15.14 0.84 2.68
N GLY A 379 -14.14 1.38 1.97
CA GLY A 379 -14.35 2.15 0.77
C GLY A 379 -14.95 1.33 -0.38
N MET A 380 -14.39 0.15 -0.63
CA MET A 380 -14.93 -0.76 -1.64
C MET A 380 -16.35 -1.21 -1.31
N ALA A 381 -16.62 -1.56 -0.05
CA ALA A 381 -17.96 -1.93 0.41
C ALA A 381 -18.97 -0.78 0.26
N LEU A 382 -18.55 0.44 0.59
CA LEU A 382 -19.41 1.63 0.48
C LEU A 382 -19.72 1.98 -0.97
N VAL A 383 -18.73 1.95 -1.86
CA VAL A 383 -18.95 2.16 -3.30
C VAL A 383 -19.82 1.06 -3.88
N GLY A 384 -19.57 -0.20 -3.55
CA GLY A 384 -20.41 -1.33 -3.98
C GLY A 384 -21.86 -1.22 -3.51
N PHE A 385 -22.06 -0.84 -2.24
CA PHE A 385 -23.39 -0.63 -1.68
C PHE A 385 -24.15 0.51 -2.40
N ILE A 386 -23.48 1.65 -2.62
CA ILE A 386 -24.10 2.78 -3.34
C ILE A 386 -24.40 2.38 -4.78
N ASN A 387 -23.47 1.69 -5.46
CA ASN A 387 -23.70 1.18 -6.81
C ASN A 387 -24.95 0.30 -6.89
N GLN A 388 -25.16 -0.57 -5.89
CA GLN A 388 -26.34 -1.45 -5.80
C GLN A 388 -27.65 -0.68 -5.57
N ILE A 389 -27.68 0.27 -4.64
CA ILE A 389 -28.92 1.03 -4.35
C ILE A 389 -29.27 2.06 -5.43
N THR A 390 -28.28 2.46 -6.24
CA THR A 390 -28.46 3.36 -7.39
C THR A 390 -28.64 2.61 -8.70
N ALA A 391 -28.73 1.27 -8.66
CA ALA A 391 -28.92 0.45 -9.86
C ALA A 391 -30.19 0.90 -10.64
N GLY A 392 -30.00 1.15 -11.93
CA GLY A 392 -31.07 1.66 -12.80
C GLY A 392 -31.33 3.17 -12.71
N LEU A 393 -30.60 3.91 -11.85
CA LEU A 393 -30.66 5.37 -11.86
C LEU A 393 -29.72 5.93 -12.94
N GLU A 394 -30.29 6.68 -13.88
CA GLU A 394 -29.55 7.50 -14.81
C GLU A 394 -29.78 8.98 -14.47
N ILE A 395 -28.71 9.70 -14.18
CA ILE A 395 -28.76 11.12 -13.87
C ILE A 395 -28.05 11.88 -14.98
N THR A 396 -28.70 12.89 -15.55
CA THR A 396 -28.04 13.77 -16.52
C THR A 396 -27.54 15.03 -15.82
N VAL A 397 -26.22 15.21 -15.77
CA VAL A 397 -25.56 16.37 -15.17
C VAL A 397 -24.68 17.03 -16.25
N PHE A 398 -24.84 18.31 -16.49
CA PHE A 398 -24.14 19.05 -17.54
C PHE A 398 -24.20 18.40 -18.94
N GLY A 399 -25.31 17.73 -19.27
CA GLY A 399 -25.51 17.04 -20.56
C GLY A 399 -24.81 15.66 -20.64
N LEU A 400 -24.15 15.19 -19.60
CA LEU A 400 -23.55 13.87 -19.52
C LEU A 400 -24.50 12.92 -18.77
N ARG A 401 -24.72 11.72 -19.32
CA ARG A 401 -25.45 10.66 -18.65
C ARG A 401 -24.50 9.94 -17.69
N LEU A 402 -24.76 10.09 -16.40
CA LEU A 402 -24.04 9.40 -15.35
C LEU A 402 -24.77 8.09 -14.99
N GLN A 403 -24.03 6.99 -15.05
CA GLN A 403 -24.49 5.67 -14.63
C GLN A 403 -24.36 5.51 -13.11
N ASN A 404 -24.94 4.46 -12.54
CA ASN A 404 -24.81 4.10 -11.13
C ASN A 404 -23.36 4.04 -10.64
N ALA A 405 -22.42 3.52 -11.45
CA ALA A 405 -21.00 3.47 -11.13
C ALA A 405 -20.37 4.88 -10.91
N ASN A 406 -20.76 5.85 -11.75
CA ASN A 406 -20.34 7.25 -11.59
C ASN A 406 -20.84 7.85 -10.28
N ILE A 407 -22.13 7.57 -9.95
CA ILE A 407 -22.77 8.05 -8.72
C ILE A 407 -22.08 7.41 -7.51
N ALA A 408 -21.79 6.11 -7.57
CA ALA A 408 -21.16 5.38 -6.48
C ALA A 408 -19.77 5.92 -6.12
N VAL A 409 -18.96 6.26 -7.13
CA VAL A 409 -17.62 6.84 -6.92
C VAL A 409 -17.68 8.22 -6.26
N SER A 410 -18.78 8.97 -6.41
CA SER A 410 -18.91 10.32 -5.83
C SER A 410 -18.80 10.35 -4.29
N ILE A 411 -19.11 9.25 -3.60
CA ILE A 411 -19.00 9.16 -2.13
C ILE A 411 -17.56 9.36 -1.66
N LEU A 412 -16.57 8.99 -2.48
CA LEU A 412 -15.17 9.15 -2.14
C LEU A 412 -14.78 10.63 -1.99
N VAL A 413 -15.47 11.54 -2.69
CA VAL A 413 -15.29 13.00 -2.52
C VAL A 413 -15.60 13.40 -1.08
N VAL A 414 -16.68 12.87 -0.50
CA VAL A 414 -17.06 13.13 0.89
C VAL A 414 -15.98 12.62 1.84
N LEU A 415 -15.44 11.42 1.60
CA LEU A 415 -14.37 10.85 2.43
C LEU A 415 -13.10 11.71 2.38
N PHE A 416 -12.72 12.21 1.20
CA PHE A 416 -11.57 13.14 1.08
C PHE A 416 -11.81 14.46 1.81
N ILE A 417 -13.01 15.04 1.73
CA ILE A 417 -13.35 16.29 2.45
C ILE A 417 -13.27 16.07 3.96
N ILE A 418 -13.87 15.00 4.49
CA ILE A 418 -13.79 14.67 5.92
C ILE A 418 -12.32 14.46 6.33
N GLY A 419 -11.57 13.65 5.55
CA GLY A 419 -10.15 13.41 5.78
C GLY A 419 -9.31 14.68 5.79
N TYR A 420 -9.57 15.61 4.85
CA TYR A 420 -8.90 16.91 4.80
C TYR A 420 -9.16 17.76 6.05
N LEU A 421 -10.43 17.90 6.45
CA LEU A 421 -10.80 18.69 7.63
C LEU A 421 -10.18 18.13 8.92
N LEU A 422 -10.23 16.79 9.07
CA LEU A 422 -9.62 16.11 10.20
C LEU A 422 -8.09 16.23 10.19
N PHE A 423 -7.45 16.15 9.00
CA PHE A 423 -6.02 16.34 8.88
C PHE A 423 -5.59 17.78 9.23
N CYS A 424 -6.36 18.79 8.82
CA CYS A 424 -6.12 20.17 9.23
C CYS A 424 -6.19 20.33 10.74
N LYS A 425 -7.13 19.64 11.40
CA LYS A 425 -7.23 19.62 12.87
C LYS A 425 -6.04 18.93 13.53
N ALA A 426 -5.60 17.78 12.99
CA ALA A 426 -4.45 17.05 13.48
C ALA A 426 -3.15 17.89 13.40
N ASP A 427 -2.90 18.53 12.26
CA ASP A 427 -1.75 19.42 12.02
C ASP A 427 -1.76 20.60 13.02
N LYS A 428 -2.93 21.22 13.26
CA LYS A 428 -3.08 22.30 14.22
C LYS A 428 -2.76 21.85 15.64
N LEU A 429 -3.24 20.68 16.05
CA LEU A 429 -2.95 20.10 17.36
C LEU A 429 -1.47 19.76 17.54
N ASN A 430 -0.82 19.21 16.48
CA ASN A 430 0.61 18.92 16.52
C ASN A 430 1.45 20.18 16.64
N LYS A 431 1.14 21.22 15.88
CA LYS A 431 1.84 22.53 15.96
C LYS A 431 1.67 23.20 17.32
N ALA A 432 0.49 23.11 17.93
CA ALA A 432 0.27 23.63 19.28
C ALA A 432 1.13 22.89 20.33
N ARG A 433 1.34 21.59 20.18
CA ARG A 433 2.22 20.80 21.07
C ARG A 433 3.70 21.19 20.94
N THR A 434 4.18 21.46 19.73
CA THR A 434 5.59 21.80 19.48
C THR A 434 5.93 23.25 19.80
N ALA A 435 4.93 24.09 20.04
CA ALA A 435 5.10 25.50 20.41
C ALA A 435 5.18 25.72 21.94
N VAL A 436 4.89 24.68 22.74
CA VAL A 436 5.03 24.63 24.21
C VAL A 436 6.32 23.89 24.56
#